data_d15e46f77eab0288e52de5110c31c36e
#
_entry.id   d15e46f77eab0288e52de5110c31c36e
#
_cell.length_a   1.000
_cell.length_b   1.000
_cell.length_c   1.000
_cell.angle_alpha   90.00
_cell.angle_beta   90.00
_cell.angle_gamma   90.00
#
_symmetry.space_group_name_H-M   'P 1'
#
loop_
_entity.id
_entity.type
_entity.pdbx_description
1 polymer ?
#
loop_
_entity_poly.entity_id
_entity_poly.type
_entity_poly.pdbx_seq_one_letter_code
_entity_poly.pdbx_strand_id
1 'polypeptide(L)'
;MHDHFVKLAPLWQLELYFKVAGKGNPDFYPDIFYKAIKMDTRGKKDGELQLAFMKNACDAARQDLTDFFRKTGMLKPIDQELDDDTCARMPITEADCKNLIAYARKYKKPESPVIYYISVNSAETYKNRLPVRGVYNQGVTEQGNRRIISHDVWKNAVVFETYKDREMVRITMAGTDSRDNSSTTVPYPEGSTRIEAVSWDGRRTLVYGKRPSK
;
A
#
# COMPACT_ATOMS: atom_id res chain seq x y z
N MET A 1 16.98 9.03 11.48
CA MET A 1 16.70 7.67 12.00
C MET A 1 16.13 6.86 10.85
N HIS A 2 16.90 5.93 10.29
CA HIS A 2 16.41 5.07 9.21
C HIS A 2 15.56 3.97 9.84
N ASP A 3 14.24 4.09 9.69
CA ASP A 3 13.32 3.06 10.17
C ASP A 3 13.31 1.89 9.18
N HIS A 4 14.05 0.83 9.50
CA HIS A 4 14.11 -0.38 8.70
C HIS A 4 12.72 -1.04 8.51
N PHE A 5 11.81 -0.86 9.47
CA PHE A 5 10.45 -1.37 9.38
C PHE A 5 9.64 -0.71 8.25
N VAL A 6 9.87 0.57 7.97
CA VAL A 6 9.21 1.26 6.86
C VAL A 6 9.62 0.65 5.52
N LYS A 7 10.88 0.23 5.36
CA LYS A 7 11.37 -0.44 4.15
C LYS A 7 10.74 -1.83 3.96
N LEU A 8 10.38 -2.51 5.05
CA LEU A 8 9.77 -3.85 5.01
C LEU A 8 8.26 -3.83 4.78
N ALA A 9 7.59 -2.71 5.07
CA ALA A 9 6.13 -2.62 4.95
C ALA A 9 5.59 -2.98 3.54
N PRO A 10 6.18 -2.51 2.42
CA PRO A 10 5.75 -2.92 1.09
C PRO A 10 5.88 -4.43 0.85
N LEU A 11 6.96 -5.04 1.34
CA LEU A 11 7.19 -6.47 1.20
C LEU A 11 6.13 -7.26 1.98
N TRP A 12 5.81 -6.82 3.19
CA TRP A 12 4.76 -7.41 3.99
C TRP A 12 3.38 -7.27 3.35
N GLN A 13 3.09 -6.14 2.72
CA GLN A 13 1.84 -5.94 1.97
C GLN A 13 1.69 -6.93 0.80
N LEU A 14 2.78 -7.26 0.10
CA LEU A 14 2.77 -8.28 -0.94
C LEU A 14 2.49 -9.68 -0.37
N GLU A 15 3.09 -10.04 0.78
CA GLU A 15 2.81 -11.30 1.48
C GLU A 15 1.33 -11.40 1.88
N LEU A 16 0.79 -10.35 2.48
CA LEU A 16 -0.62 -10.29 2.86
C LEU A 16 -1.55 -10.45 1.65
N TYR A 17 -1.22 -9.81 0.53
CA TYR A 17 -2.04 -9.85 -0.67
C TYR A 17 -2.01 -11.22 -1.35
N PHE A 18 -0.83 -11.77 -1.61
CA PHE A 18 -0.71 -13.01 -2.36
C PHE A 18 -1.02 -14.24 -1.52
N LYS A 19 -0.46 -14.36 -0.33
CA LYS A 19 -0.59 -15.54 0.50
C LYS A 19 -1.81 -15.49 1.43
N VAL A 20 -1.95 -14.43 2.24
CA VAL A 20 -3.01 -14.38 3.26
C VAL A 20 -4.36 -14.10 2.63
N ALA A 21 -4.47 -13.11 1.76
CA ALA A 21 -5.71 -12.82 1.02
C ALA A 21 -5.93 -13.73 -0.20
N GLY A 22 -4.93 -14.54 -0.58
CA GLY A 22 -5.06 -15.53 -1.66
C GLY A 22 -5.34 -14.92 -3.04
N LYS A 23 -4.78 -13.73 -3.33
CA LYS A 23 -5.05 -12.99 -4.57
C LYS A 23 -4.08 -13.29 -5.72
N GLY A 24 -3.48 -14.48 -5.70
CA GLY A 24 -2.57 -14.89 -6.76
C GLY A 24 -1.71 -16.09 -6.36
N ASN A 25 -0.40 -16.00 -6.63
CA ASN A 25 0.54 -17.06 -6.34
C ASN A 25 0.82 -17.19 -4.83
N PRO A 26 0.45 -18.30 -4.16
CA PRO A 26 0.74 -18.52 -2.74
C PRO A 26 2.26 -18.68 -2.48
N ASP A 27 3.02 -19.12 -3.51
CA ASP A 27 4.48 -19.29 -3.44
C ASP A 27 5.22 -18.05 -3.97
N PHE A 28 4.61 -16.87 -3.86
CA PHE A 28 5.15 -15.62 -4.41
C PHE A 28 6.60 -15.36 -3.98
N TYR A 29 6.89 -15.37 -2.67
CA TYR A 29 8.25 -15.16 -2.19
C TYR A 29 9.20 -16.33 -2.45
N PRO A 30 8.83 -17.60 -2.25
CA PRO A 30 9.64 -18.73 -2.69
C PRO A 30 10.10 -18.62 -4.15
N ASP A 31 9.21 -18.26 -5.06
CA ASP A 31 9.53 -18.09 -6.49
C ASP A 31 10.51 -16.93 -6.74
N ILE A 32 10.36 -15.81 -6.03
CA ILE A 32 11.28 -14.68 -6.13
C ILE A 32 12.67 -15.07 -5.63
N PHE A 33 12.75 -15.70 -4.45
CA PHE A 33 14.03 -16.13 -3.86
C PHE A 33 14.72 -17.19 -4.71
N TYR A 34 13.98 -18.14 -5.26
CA TYR A 34 14.54 -19.12 -6.19
C TYR A 34 15.20 -18.48 -7.42
N LYS A 35 14.57 -17.43 -7.97
CA LYS A 35 15.18 -16.66 -9.07
C LYS A 35 16.38 -15.84 -8.62
N ALA A 36 16.29 -15.22 -7.42
CA ALA A 36 17.36 -14.40 -6.88
C ALA A 36 18.65 -15.21 -6.61
N ILE A 37 18.53 -16.43 -6.06
CA ILE A 37 19.66 -17.32 -5.79
C ILE A 37 20.42 -17.69 -7.09
N LYS A 38 19.70 -17.77 -8.22
CA LYS A 38 20.30 -18.10 -9.53
C LYS A 38 20.89 -16.88 -10.25
N MET A 39 20.70 -15.70 -9.74
CA MET A 39 21.16 -14.47 -10.37
C MET A 39 22.62 -14.21 -10.01
N ASP A 40 23.45 -13.89 -11.00
CA ASP A 40 24.79 -13.34 -10.74
C ASP A 40 24.65 -11.89 -10.23
N THR A 41 25.00 -11.69 -8.96
CA THR A 41 24.92 -10.40 -8.28
C THR A 41 26.27 -9.68 -8.22
N ARG A 42 27.38 -10.30 -8.69
CA ARG A 42 28.71 -9.74 -8.62
C ARG A 42 28.80 -8.44 -9.42
N GLY A 43 29.26 -7.39 -8.76
CA GLY A 43 29.44 -6.05 -9.36
C GLY A 43 28.15 -5.28 -9.65
N LYS A 44 26.98 -5.81 -9.29
CA LYS A 44 25.71 -5.08 -9.43
C LYS A 44 25.53 -4.07 -8.31
N LYS A 45 24.99 -2.91 -8.68
CA LYS A 45 24.59 -1.86 -7.74
C LYS A 45 23.21 -2.17 -7.15
N ASP A 46 22.90 -1.61 -5.99
CA ASP A 46 21.63 -1.85 -5.28
C ASP A 46 20.41 -1.48 -6.11
N GLY A 47 20.48 -0.41 -6.91
CA GLY A 47 19.41 -0.06 -7.85
C GLY A 47 19.10 -1.15 -8.87
N GLU A 48 20.15 -1.82 -9.40
CA GLU A 48 19.98 -2.95 -10.33
C GLU A 48 19.36 -4.16 -9.63
N LEU A 49 19.75 -4.42 -8.38
CA LEU A 49 19.18 -5.51 -7.58
C LEU A 49 17.70 -5.24 -7.23
N GLN A 50 17.37 -3.98 -6.89
CA GLN A 50 15.98 -3.58 -6.64
C GLN A 50 15.11 -3.70 -7.90
N LEU A 51 15.62 -3.28 -9.07
CA LEU A 51 14.93 -3.46 -10.36
C LEU A 51 14.72 -4.94 -10.69
N ALA A 52 15.74 -5.78 -10.45
CA ALA A 52 15.65 -7.21 -10.64
C ALA A 52 14.61 -7.84 -9.69
N PHE A 53 14.57 -7.43 -8.43
CA PHE A 53 13.53 -7.85 -7.48
C PHE A 53 12.14 -7.50 -7.99
N MET A 54 11.90 -6.25 -8.39
CA MET A 54 10.59 -5.81 -8.88
C MET A 54 10.16 -6.56 -10.16
N LYS A 55 11.11 -6.85 -11.06
CA LYS A 55 10.87 -7.66 -12.25
C LYS A 55 10.48 -9.10 -11.87
N ASN A 56 11.25 -9.73 -10.99
CA ASN A 56 10.98 -11.08 -10.50
C ASN A 56 9.65 -11.16 -9.76
N ALA A 57 9.27 -10.11 -9.02
CA ALA A 57 7.98 -10.01 -8.35
C ALA A 57 6.82 -9.98 -9.35
N CYS A 58 6.92 -9.18 -10.42
CA CYS A 58 5.91 -9.20 -11.49
C CYS A 58 5.80 -10.58 -12.15
N ASP A 59 6.93 -11.25 -12.37
CA ASP A 59 6.96 -12.58 -12.98
C ASP A 59 6.37 -13.66 -12.06
N ALA A 60 6.70 -13.64 -10.76
CA ALA A 60 6.17 -14.58 -9.78
C ALA A 60 4.66 -14.38 -9.55
N ALA A 61 4.23 -13.13 -9.47
CA ALA A 61 2.82 -12.77 -9.36
C ALA A 61 2.01 -13.06 -10.64
N ARG A 62 2.66 -13.05 -11.82
CA ARG A 62 2.02 -12.92 -13.14
C ARG A 62 1.07 -11.71 -13.20
N GLN A 63 1.45 -10.64 -12.52
CA GLN A 63 0.70 -9.39 -12.44
C GLN A 63 1.63 -8.19 -12.63
N ASP A 64 1.11 -7.11 -13.22
CA ASP A 64 1.82 -5.83 -13.32
C ASP A 64 1.73 -5.08 -11.98
N LEU A 65 2.77 -5.20 -11.16
CA LEU A 65 2.87 -4.57 -9.85
C LEU A 65 3.48 -3.15 -9.90
N THR A 66 3.67 -2.57 -11.07
CA THR A 66 4.39 -1.29 -11.21
C THR A 66 3.70 -0.12 -10.51
N ASP A 67 2.36 -0.10 -10.44
CA ASP A 67 1.63 0.93 -9.70
C ASP A 67 1.85 0.80 -8.18
N PHE A 68 1.91 -0.43 -7.68
CA PHE A 68 2.28 -0.70 -6.29
C PHE A 68 3.70 -0.19 -5.98
N PHE A 69 4.68 -0.55 -6.80
CA PHE A 69 6.07 -0.11 -6.60
C PHE A 69 6.23 1.41 -6.70
N ARG A 70 5.48 2.07 -7.58
CA ARG A 70 5.46 3.54 -7.65
C ARG A 70 4.86 4.17 -6.39
N LYS A 71 3.73 3.65 -5.92
CA LYS A 71 3.04 4.16 -4.73
C LYS A 71 3.83 3.98 -3.44
N THR A 72 4.58 2.88 -3.35
CA THR A 72 5.46 2.60 -2.20
C THR A 72 6.84 3.27 -2.31
N GLY A 73 7.11 3.99 -3.41
CA GLY A 73 8.38 4.68 -3.63
C GLY A 73 9.53 3.77 -4.07
N MET A 74 9.29 2.48 -4.31
CA MET A 74 10.31 1.54 -4.78
C MET A 74 10.68 1.78 -6.24
N LEU A 75 9.72 2.19 -7.08
CA LEU A 75 9.92 2.47 -8.51
C LEU A 75 9.84 3.98 -8.75
N LYS A 76 10.94 4.66 -8.56
CA LYS A 76 11.14 6.08 -8.87
C LYS A 76 12.60 6.31 -9.28
N PRO A 77 12.87 7.31 -10.11
CA PRO A 77 14.24 7.75 -10.36
C PRO A 77 14.90 8.19 -9.05
N ILE A 78 16.08 7.66 -8.78
CA ILE A 78 16.88 8.00 -7.61
C ILE A 78 18.36 7.77 -7.92
N ASP A 79 19.21 8.62 -7.40
CA ASP A 79 20.66 8.43 -7.38
C ASP A 79 21.15 8.91 -6.01
N GLN A 80 21.22 7.99 -5.08
CA GLN A 80 21.53 8.29 -3.68
C GLN A 80 22.55 7.30 -3.15
N GLU A 81 23.51 7.80 -2.38
CA GLU A 81 24.31 6.96 -1.50
C GLU A 81 23.45 6.54 -0.30
N LEU A 82 23.47 5.26 -0.02
CA LEU A 82 22.79 4.70 1.14
C LEU A 82 23.80 4.71 2.30
N ASP A 83 23.48 5.52 3.31
CA ASP A 83 24.23 5.53 4.58
C ASP A 83 23.61 4.47 5.50
N ASP A 84 23.74 3.23 5.10
CA ASP A 84 23.38 2.04 5.86
C ASP A 84 24.61 1.11 5.95
N ASP A 85 24.44 -0.05 6.53
CA ASP A 85 25.53 -1.02 6.75
C ASP A 85 26.28 -1.44 5.46
N THR A 86 25.71 -1.15 4.28
CA THR A 86 26.28 -1.52 2.98
C THR A 86 27.09 -0.39 2.33
N CYS A 87 26.91 0.87 2.74
CA CYS A 87 27.53 2.06 2.13
C CYS A 87 27.44 2.05 0.59
N ALA A 88 26.31 1.60 0.06
CA ALA A 88 26.12 1.34 -1.36
C ALA A 88 25.40 2.50 -2.05
N ARG A 89 25.56 2.62 -3.36
CA ARG A 89 24.86 3.59 -4.18
C ARG A 89 23.66 2.95 -4.86
N MET A 90 22.50 3.59 -4.77
CA MET A 90 21.27 3.15 -5.43
C MET A 90 20.94 4.05 -6.63
N PRO A 91 21.48 3.78 -7.83
CA PRO A 91 21.09 4.48 -9.04
C PRO A 91 19.92 3.76 -9.70
N ILE A 92 18.80 4.45 -9.88
CA ILE A 92 17.68 4.05 -10.74
C ILE A 92 17.34 5.23 -11.62
N THR A 93 17.44 5.07 -12.93
CA THR A 93 17.15 6.14 -13.89
C THR A 93 15.68 6.17 -14.31
N GLU A 94 15.23 7.25 -14.94
CA GLU A 94 13.92 7.27 -15.59
C GLU A 94 13.77 6.22 -16.69
N ALA A 95 14.86 5.93 -17.40
CA ALA A 95 14.87 4.90 -18.43
C ALA A 95 14.63 3.52 -17.83
N ASP A 96 15.27 3.22 -16.68
CA ASP A 96 15.06 1.96 -15.95
C ASP A 96 13.61 1.81 -15.49
N CYS A 97 13.03 2.87 -14.96
CA CYS A 97 11.61 2.89 -14.57
C CYS A 97 10.71 2.62 -15.78
N LYS A 98 10.94 3.28 -16.92
CA LYS A 98 10.18 3.08 -18.15
C LYS A 98 10.33 1.66 -18.69
N ASN A 99 11.55 1.11 -18.67
CA ASN A 99 11.84 -0.24 -19.12
C ASN A 99 11.11 -1.29 -18.28
N LEU A 100 11.12 -1.15 -16.94
CA LEU A 100 10.39 -2.07 -16.06
C LEU A 100 8.88 -1.98 -16.27
N ILE A 101 8.33 -0.76 -16.43
CA ILE A 101 6.90 -0.57 -16.72
C ILE A 101 6.55 -1.23 -18.08
N ALA A 102 7.36 -1.02 -19.11
CA ALA A 102 7.14 -1.64 -20.42
C ALA A 102 7.19 -3.18 -20.34
N TYR A 103 8.13 -3.72 -19.57
CA TYR A 103 8.25 -5.16 -19.34
C TYR A 103 7.02 -5.74 -18.64
N ALA A 104 6.53 -5.08 -17.59
CA ALA A 104 5.43 -5.56 -16.77
C ALA A 104 4.06 -5.52 -17.48
N ARG A 105 3.90 -4.68 -18.51
CA ARG A 105 2.65 -4.55 -19.31
C ARG A 105 2.16 -5.83 -19.95
N LYS A 106 3.00 -6.86 -20.09
CA LYS A 106 2.59 -8.20 -20.54
C LYS A 106 1.65 -8.90 -19.57
N TYR A 107 1.60 -8.43 -18.33
CA TYR A 107 0.73 -8.96 -17.27
C TYR A 107 -0.45 -8.03 -17.02
N LYS A 108 -1.54 -8.60 -16.50
CA LYS A 108 -2.69 -7.83 -16.03
C LYS A 108 -2.36 -7.12 -14.71
N LYS A 109 -2.99 -5.98 -14.47
CA LYS A 109 -2.93 -5.31 -13.17
C LYS A 109 -3.52 -6.20 -12.06
N PRO A 110 -3.09 -6.03 -10.79
CA PRO A 110 -3.76 -6.63 -9.65
C PRO A 110 -5.25 -6.33 -9.63
N GLU A 111 -6.04 -7.23 -9.08
CA GLU A 111 -7.49 -7.04 -8.92
C GLU A 111 -7.80 -5.78 -8.09
N SER A 112 -7.00 -5.53 -7.06
CA SER A 112 -7.11 -4.31 -6.26
C SER A 112 -6.12 -3.25 -6.72
N PRO A 113 -6.59 -2.03 -7.07
CA PRO A 113 -5.71 -0.90 -7.38
C PRO A 113 -5.05 -0.30 -6.13
N VAL A 114 -5.48 -0.71 -4.94
CA VAL A 114 -5.01 -0.20 -3.63
C VAL A 114 -4.36 -1.29 -2.77
N ILE A 115 -3.67 -2.24 -3.42
CA ILE A 115 -2.92 -3.30 -2.74
C ILE A 115 -1.94 -2.77 -1.68
N TYR A 116 -1.43 -1.55 -1.86
CA TYR A 116 -0.57 -0.87 -0.89
C TYR A 116 -1.30 -0.42 0.39
N TYR A 117 -2.61 -0.63 0.49
CA TYR A 117 -3.42 -0.38 1.69
C TYR A 117 -3.78 -1.66 2.47
N ILE A 118 -3.32 -2.83 2.02
CA ILE A 118 -3.61 -4.07 2.74
C ILE A 118 -2.88 -4.11 4.09
N SER A 119 -3.58 -4.57 5.12
CA SER A 119 -3.05 -4.84 6.45
C SER A 119 -3.58 -6.16 6.96
N VAL A 120 -3.07 -6.64 8.09
CA VAL A 120 -3.61 -7.84 8.75
C VAL A 120 -5.11 -7.70 9.04
N ASN A 121 -5.56 -6.51 9.44
CA ASN A 121 -6.96 -6.23 9.76
C ASN A 121 -7.87 -6.21 8.52
N SER A 122 -7.34 -5.93 7.35
CA SER A 122 -8.10 -5.84 6.09
C SER A 122 -7.90 -7.04 5.16
N ALA A 123 -7.06 -8.02 5.51
CA ALA A 123 -6.77 -9.17 4.65
C ALA A 123 -8.04 -9.96 4.26
N GLU A 124 -8.94 -10.21 5.23
CA GLU A 124 -10.22 -10.89 4.97
C GLU A 124 -11.16 -10.04 4.09
N THR A 125 -11.10 -8.71 4.19
CA THR A 125 -11.84 -7.79 3.31
C THR A 125 -11.39 -7.94 1.86
N TYR A 126 -10.08 -8.03 1.60
CA TYR A 126 -9.53 -8.31 0.27
C TYR A 126 -9.89 -9.72 -0.20
N LYS A 127 -9.72 -10.74 0.65
CA LYS A 127 -9.99 -12.13 0.35
C LYS A 127 -11.43 -12.34 -0.14
N ASN A 128 -12.38 -11.80 0.60
CA ASN A 128 -13.81 -11.98 0.37
C ASN A 128 -14.45 -10.85 -0.45
N ARG A 129 -13.68 -9.88 -0.96
CA ARG A 129 -14.17 -8.75 -1.76
C ARG A 129 -15.29 -7.97 -1.08
N LEU A 130 -15.16 -7.75 0.23
CA LEU A 130 -16.22 -7.12 1.01
C LEU A 130 -16.26 -5.60 0.74
N PRO A 131 -17.40 -5.05 0.29
CA PRO A 131 -17.52 -3.62 0.06
C PRO A 131 -17.57 -2.85 1.39
N VAL A 132 -17.11 -1.60 1.38
CA VAL A 132 -17.34 -0.68 2.50
C VAL A 132 -18.84 -0.50 2.71
N ARG A 133 -19.25 -0.60 3.97
CA ARG A 133 -20.62 -0.30 4.42
C ARG A 133 -20.53 0.72 5.53
N GLY A 134 -21.42 1.70 5.53
CA GLY A 134 -21.50 2.73 6.56
C GLY A 134 -22.55 3.76 6.23
N VAL A 135 -22.83 4.62 7.19
CA VAL A 135 -23.81 5.71 7.04
C VAL A 135 -23.12 7.03 7.33
N TYR A 136 -23.17 7.95 6.36
CA TYR A 136 -22.54 9.26 6.44
C TYR A 136 -22.84 9.97 7.77
N ASN A 137 -21.80 10.52 8.40
CA ASN A 137 -21.81 11.18 9.71
C ASN A 137 -22.31 10.34 10.91
N GLN A 138 -22.53 9.05 10.74
CA GLN A 138 -22.86 8.16 11.86
C GLN A 138 -21.65 7.34 12.29
N GLY A 139 -21.62 6.95 13.58
CA GLY A 139 -20.53 6.15 14.16
C GLY A 139 -19.20 6.91 14.18
N VAL A 140 -19.22 8.24 14.19
CA VAL A 140 -18.05 9.10 14.29
C VAL A 140 -18.13 9.95 15.55
N THR A 141 -17.16 9.78 16.46
CA THR A 141 -17.02 10.57 17.67
C THR A 141 -15.91 11.59 17.50
N GLU A 142 -16.21 12.87 17.75
CA GLU A 142 -15.24 13.96 17.69
C GLU A 142 -14.42 14.03 18.97
N GLN A 143 -13.10 14.06 18.84
CA GLN A 143 -12.17 14.19 19.96
C GLN A 143 -11.01 15.13 19.58
N GLY A 144 -11.20 16.43 19.79
CA GLY A 144 -10.22 17.43 19.41
C GLY A 144 -9.84 17.31 17.91
N ASN A 145 -8.55 17.13 17.64
CA ASN A 145 -8.01 16.95 16.28
C ASN A 145 -8.04 15.49 15.78
N ARG A 146 -8.96 14.68 16.30
CA ARG A 146 -9.17 13.28 15.93
C ARG A 146 -10.64 12.98 15.73
N ARG A 147 -10.93 11.91 14.98
CA ARG A 147 -12.25 11.33 14.80
C ARG A 147 -12.15 9.84 15.09
N ILE A 148 -12.93 9.34 16.02
CA ILE A 148 -13.02 7.91 16.33
C ILE A 148 -14.15 7.34 15.49
N ILE A 149 -13.84 6.41 14.59
CA ILE A 149 -14.79 5.81 13.65
C ILE A 149 -15.11 4.40 14.13
N SER A 150 -16.36 4.16 14.48
CA SER A 150 -16.84 2.86 14.95
C SER A 150 -16.99 1.86 13.80
N HIS A 151 -16.42 0.66 13.96
CA HIS A 151 -16.56 -0.42 12.99
C HIS A 151 -17.91 -1.15 13.09
N ASP A 152 -18.73 -0.88 14.10
CA ASP A 152 -20.13 -1.33 14.12
C ASP A 152 -20.93 -0.67 13.01
N VAL A 153 -20.60 0.59 12.69
CA VAL A 153 -21.23 1.37 11.62
C VAL A 153 -20.43 1.29 10.33
N TRP A 154 -19.11 1.51 10.40
CA TRP A 154 -18.21 1.55 9.23
C TRP A 154 -17.45 0.24 9.07
N LYS A 155 -18.02 -0.68 8.30
CA LYS A 155 -17.46 -2.03 8.08
C LYS A 155 -16.66 -2.10 6.79
N ASN A 156 -15.64 -2.96 6.79
CA ASN A 156 -14.86 -3.34 5.61
C ASN A 156 -14.06 -2.18 4.96
N ALA A 157 -13.83 -1.07 5.66
CA ALA A 157 -12.85 -0.09 5.23
C ALA A 157 -11.44 -0.68 5.36
N VAL A 158 -10.59 -0.44 4.35
CA VAL A 158 -9.17 -0.86 4.41
C VAL A 158 -8.30 0.25 4.99
N VAL A 159 -8.63 1.51 4.66
CA VAL A 159 -8.05 2.70 5.26
C VAL A 159 -9.10 3.81 5.34
N PHE A 160 -8.80 4.81 6.17
CA PHE A 160 -9.47 6.10 6.18
C PHE A 160 -8.50 7.18 5.68
N GLU A 161 -8.89 7.94 4.68
CA GLU A 161 -8.15 9.06 4.12
C GLU A 161 -8.74 10.37 4.65
N THR A 162 -7.89 11.24 5.25
CA THR A 162 -8.29 12.59 5.67
C THR A 162 -7.84 13.59 4.63
N TYR A 163 -8.73 14.51 4.29
CA TYR A 163 -8.51 15.52 3.27
C TYR A 163 -8.64 16.94 3.81
N LYS A 164 -7.80 17.83 3.27
CA LYS A 164 -7.98 19.29 3.28
C LYS A 164 -8.32 19.69 1.85
N ASP A 165 -9.59 20.02 1.62
CA ASP A 165 -10.15 20.24 0.29
C ASP A 165 -9.88 19.08 -0.68
N ARG A 166 -8.99 19.26 -1.66
CA ARG A 166 -8.60 18.22 -2.62
C ARG A 166 -7.34 17.46 -2.24
N GLU A 167 -6.61 17.95 -1.25
CA GLU A 167 -5.35 17.35 -0.82
C GLU A 167 -5.59 16.27 0.24
N MET A 168 -5.04 15.09 0.03
CA MET A 168 -5.01 14.01 1.02
C MET A 168 -3.88 14.28 2.01
N VAL A 169 -4.23 14.58 3.27
CA VAL A 169 -3.24 14.97 4.30
C VAL A 169 -2.87 13.85 5.26
N ARG A 170 -3.72 12.82 5.41
CA ARG A 170 -3.43 11.65 6.27
C ARG A 170 -4.07 10.39 5.71
N ILE A 171 -3.42 9.26 5.99
CA ILE A 171 -3.91 7.91 5.76
C ILE A 171 -3.85 7.16 7.09
N THR A 172 -4.93 6.47 7.45
CA THR A 172 -4.99 5.67 8.67
C THR A 172 -5.51 4.29 8.31
N MET A 173 -4.71 3.25 8.59
CA MET A 173 -5.12 1.87 8.39
C MET A 173 -6.29 1.54 9.32
N ALA A 174 -7.30 0.86 8.81
CA ALA A 174 -8.47 0.51 9.62
C ALA A 174 -8.10 -0.50 10.72
N GLY A 175 -8.58 -0.26 11.94
CA GLY A 175 -8.43 -1.15 13.08
C GLY A 175 -7.07 -1.14 13.77
N THR A 176 -6.19 -0.17 13.49
CA THR A 176 -4.83 -0.15 14.05
C THR A 176 -4.76 0.29 15.51
N ASP A 177 -5.78 0.99 16.02
CA ASP A 177 -5.73 1.62 17.34
C ASP A 177 -6.46 0.85 18.46
N SER A 178 -7.29 -0.12 18.10
CA SER A 178 -8.03 -0.91 19.07
C SER A 178 -7.59 -2.38 19.06
N ARG A 179 -7.43 -2.96 20.25
CA ARG A 179 -7.05 -4.38 20.38
C ARG A 179 -8.11 -5.34 19.82
N ASP A 180 -9.36 -4.91 19.85
CA ASP A 180 -10.55 -5.66 19.41
C ASP A 180 -11.01 -5.28 18.00
N ASN A 181 -10.28 -4.38 17.32
CA ASN A 181 -10.64 -3.85 16.02
C ASN A 181 -12.04 -3.21 15.96
N SER A 182 -12.54 -2.67 17.08
CA SER A 182 -13.89 -2.08 17.18
C SER A 182 -14.00 -0.67 16.61
N SER A 183 -12.87 0.01 16.48
CA SER A 183 -12.80 1.39 15.99
C SER A 183 -11.45 1.74 15.36
N THR A 184 -11.42 2.89 14.68
CA THR A 184 -10.18 3.51 14.20
C THR A 184 -10.14 4.98 14.61
N THR A 185 -9.05 5.41 15.25
CA THR A 185 -8.79 6.81 15.54
C THR A 185 -8.08 7.47 14.37
N VAL A 186 -8.81 8.32 13.67
CA VAL A 186 -8.33 9.01 12.47
C VAL A 186 -7.89 10.43 12.82
N PRO A 187 -6.62 10.82 12.57
CA PRO A 187 -6.18 12.19 12.72
C PRO A 187 -6.99 13.14 11.83
N TYR A 188 -7.46 14.23 12.41
CA TYR A 188 -8.23 15.27 11.73
C TYR A 188 -7.63 16.64 12.06
N PRO A 189 -6.42 16.94 11.53
CA PRO A 189 -5.72 18.18 11.81
C PRO A 189 -6.53 19.41 11.38
N GLU A 190 -6.18 20.57 11.93
CA GLU A 190 -6.83 21.82 11.61
C GLU A 190 -6.86 22.09 10.10
N GLY A 191 -8.01 22.57 9.62
CA GLY A 191 -8.26 22.78 8.20
C GLY A 191 -8.65 21.53 7.43
N SER A 192 -8.74 20.35 8.06
CA SER A 192 -9.31 19.15 7.42
C SER A 192 -10.79 19.38 7.11
N THR A 193 -11.22 18.90 5.95
CA THR A 193 -12.59 19.12 5.44
C THR A 193 -13.43 17.86 5.44
N ARG A 194 -12.80 16.67 5.28
CA ARG A 194 -13.52 15.40 5.24
C ARG A 194 -12.65 14.18 5.53
N ILE A 195 -13.32 13.06 5.80
CA ILE A 195 -12.75 11.71 5.87
C ILE A 195 -13.50 10.82 4.90
N GLU A 196 -12.76 10.04 4.13
CA GLU A 196 -13.28 9.02 3.22
C GLU A 196 -12.76 7.62 3.62
N ALA A 197 -13.64 6.63 3.64
CA ALA A 197 -13.30 5.22 3.77
C ALA A 197 -12.99 4.65 2.39
N VAL A 198 -11.90 3.91 2.27
CA VAL A 198 -11.48 3.26 1.02
C VAL A 198 -11.80 1.78 1.08
N SER A 199 -12.40 1.27 0.02
CA SER A 199 -12.71 -0.14 -0.19
C SER A 199 -11.51 -0.88 -0.79
N TRP A 200 -11.50 -2.21 -0.71
CA TRP A 200 -10.50 -3.09 -1.33
C TRP A 200 -10.33 -2.85 -2.84
N ASP A 201 -11.38 -2.40 -3.52
CA ASP A 201 -11.41 -2.08 -4.96
C ASP A 201 -11.06 -0.61 -5.25
N GLY A 202 -10.68 0.16 -4.24
CA GLY A 202 -10.27 1.55 -4.35
C GLY A 202 -11.42 2.55 -4.38
N ARG A 203 -12.68 2.12 -4.31
CA ARG A 203 -13.82 3.04 -4.19
C ARG A 203 -13.78 3.76 -2.85
N ARG A 204 -14.13 5.05 -2.89
CA ARG A 204 -14.14 5.93 -1.73
C ARG A 204 -15.58 6.24 -1.34
N THR A 205 -15.85 6.19 -0.03
CA THR A 205 -17.16 6.51 0.56
C THR A 205 -16.96 7.58 1.62
N LEU A 206 -17.68 8.69 1.51
CA LEU A 206 -17.61 9.79 2.47
C LEU A 206 -18.13 9.33 3.84
N VAL A 207 -17.25 9.46 4.84
CA VAL A 207 -17.53 9.11 6.24
C VAL A 207 -18.01 10.32 7.02
N TYR A 208 -17.25 11.42 6.94
CA TYR A 208 -17.44 12.60 7.77
C TYR A 208 -17.03 13.87 7.01
N GLY A 209 -17.68 15.00 7.32
CA GLY A 209 -17.32 16.32 6.82
C GLY A 209 -18.03 16.70 5.50
N LYS A 210 -17.43 17.58 4.72
CA LYS A 210 -18.07 18.17 3.54
C LYS A 210 -17.93 17.26 2.31
N ARG A 211 -18.97 17.18 1.48
CA ARG A 211 -18.84 16.53 0.16
C ARG A 211 -17.82 17.29 -0.69
N PRO A 212 -16.99 16.60 -1.49
CA PRO A 212 -16.13 17.28 -2.45
C PRO A 212 -16.99 18.17 -3.37
N SER A 213 -16.61 19.43 -3.50
CA SER A 213 -17.17 20.28 -4.56
C SER A 213 -16.78 19.67 -5.92
N LYS A 214 -17.76 19.59 -6.82
CA LYS A 214 -17.56 19.10 -8.20
C LYS A 214 -16.54 19.92 -8.96
#